data_b2d20bd15301e3d49f06aa613ff75495
#
_entry.id   b2d20bd15301e3d49f06aa613ff75495
#
_cell.length_a   1.000
_cell.length_b   1.000
_cell.length_c   1.000
_cell.angle_alpha   90.00
_cell.angle_beta   90.00
_cell.angle_gamma   90.00
#
_symmetry.space_group_name_H-M   'P 1'
#
loop_
_entity.id
_entity.type
_entity.pdbx_description
1 polymer ?
#
loop_
_entity_poly.entity_id
_entity_poly.type
_entity_poly.pdbx_seq_one_letter_code
_entity_poly.pdbx_strand_id
1 'polypeptide(L)'
;NIILAAVKAEGTTVIRNAAKEPEIVDLQNFLVRMGAKVQGAGESTVVVEGVKQLYGVEYDPLKDRIEAGTFLIAAATCGGEIETKGVFSENIAALLHKLRENGCKIHTKNDKIILWSDGRLKSVDLVRLCN
;
A
#
# COMPACT_ATOMS: atom_id res chain seq x y z
N ASN A 1 -9.75 -2.01 10.10
CA ASN A 1 -10.59 -1.71 11.28
C ASN A 1 -10.99 -2.98 12.05
N ILE A 2 -11.46 -4.06 11.36
CA ILE A 2 -11.85 -5.32 12.02
C ILE A 2 -10.68 -5.94 12.80
N ILE A 3 -9.47 -5.98 12.21
CA ILE A 3 -8.27 -6.48 12.86
C ILE A 3 -8.02 -5.73 14.18
N LEU A 4 -8.09 -4.39 14.17
CA LEU A 4 -7.89 -3.55 15.38
C LEU A 4 -8.91 -3.85 16.48
N ALA A 5 -10.16 -4.09 16.11
CA ALA A 5 -11.18 -4.48 17.09
C ALA A 5 -10.96 -5.90 17.62
N ALA A 6 -10.54 -6.83 16.75
CA ALA A 6 -10.39 -8.25 17.08
C ALA A 6 -9.19 -8.55 17.99
N VAL A 7 -8.11 -7.77 17.94
CA VAL A 7 -6.89 -8.05 18.73
C VAL A 7 -7.13 -8.05 20.26
N LYS A 8 -8.20 -7.41 20.73
CA LYS A 8 -8.59 -7.36 22.14
C LYS A 8 -9.89 -8.13 22.43
N ALA A 9 -10.55 -8.70 21.42
CA ALA A 9 -11.74 -9.50 21.61
C ALA A 9 -11.41 -10.88 22.19
N GLU A 10 -12.32 -11.47 22.95
CA GLU A 10 -12.13 -12.84 23.44
C GLU A 10 -12.28 -13.85 22.28
N GLY A 11 -11.41 -14.86 22.29
CA GLY A 11 -11.44 -15.95 21.32
C GLY A 11 -10.74 -15.62 19.99
N THR A 12 -11.19 -16.27 18.93
CA THR A 12 -10.58 -16.16 17.58
C THR A 12 -11.56 -15.55 16.59
N THR A 13 -11.11 -14.51 15.89
CA THR A 13 -11.84 -13.88 14.80
C THR A 13 -11.24 -14.31 13.45
N VAL A 14 -12.06 -14.79 12.54
CA VAL A 14 -11.67 -15.15 11.17
C VAL A 14 -12.31 -14.16 10.21
N ILE A 15 -11.49 -13.41 9.49
CA ILE A 15 -11.90 -12.46 8.46
C ILE A 15 -11.70 -13.11 7.11
N ARG A 16 -12.79 -13.35 6.37
CA ARG A 16 -12.76 -13.92 5.01
C ARG A 16 -12.93 -12.82 3.98
N ASN A 17 -12.38 -13.04 2.79
CA ASN A 17 -12.32 -12.04 1.72
C ASN A 17 -11.70 -10.73 2.22
N ALA A 18 -10.59 -10.86 2.96
CA ALA A 18 -9.87 -9.73 3.53
C ALA A 18 -9.19 -8.93 2.43
N ALA A 19 -9.03 -7.64 2.68
CA ALA A 19 -8.21 -6.75 1.89
C ALA A 19 -6.74 -7.20 1.91
N LYS A 20 -6.05 -7.12 0.75
CA LYS A 20 -4.69 -7.65 0.57
C LYS A 20 -3.64 -6.56 0.39
N GLU A 21 -4.04 -5.31 0.53
CA GLU A 21 -3.17 -4.15 0.34
C GLU A 21 -1.97 -4.20 1.29
N PRO A 22 -0.82 -3.64 0.87
CA PRO A 22 0.40 -3.64 1.67
C PRO A 22 0.22 -3.06 3.08
N GLU A 23 -0.69 -2.09 3.23
CA GLU A 23 -1.01 -1.45 4.50
C GLU A 23 -1.62 -2.43 5.51
N ILE A 24 -2.32 -3.47 5.04
CA ILE A 24 -2.89 -4.50 5.91
C ILE A 24 -1.79 -5.43 6.43
N VAL A 25 -0.81 -5.76 5.58
CA VAL A 25 0.37 -6.53 5.97
C VAL A 25 1.21 -5.74 6.98
N ASP A 26 1.41 -4.44 6.72
CA ASP A 26 2.14 -3.55 7.61
C ASP A 26 1.47 -3.42 8.99
N LEU A 27 0.14 -3.26 9.02
CA LEU A 27 -0.65 -3.26 10.25
C LEU A 27 -0.50 -4.57 11.04
N GLN A 28 -0.54 -5.73 10.35
CA GLN A 28 -0.29 -7.01 11.01
C GLN A 28 1.09 -7.04 11.65
N ASN A 29 2.14 -6.64 10.91
CA ASN A 29 3.51 -6.65 11.40
C ASN A 29 3.68 -5.74 12.62
N PHE A 30 3.07 -4.56 12.60
CA PHE A 30 3.04 -3.64 13.73
C PHE A 30 2.38 -4.27 14.95
N LEU A 31 1.16 -4.81 14.79
CA LEU A 31 0.40 -5.42 15.88
C LEU A 31 1.09 -6.66 16.47
N VAL A 32 1.71 -7.49 15.60
CA VAL A 32 2.48 -8.66 16.06
C VAL A 32 3.68 -8.25 16.90
N ARG A 33 4.39 -7.17 16.52
CA ARG A 33 5.45 -6.62 17.37
C ARG A 33 4.95 -6.10 18.71
N MET A 34 3.72 -5.62 18.78
CA MET A 34 3.06 -5.22 20.03
C MET A 34 2.63 -6.42 20.89
N GLY A 35 2.75 -7.66 20.40
CA GLY A 35 2.34 -8.88 21.09
C GLY A 35 0.97 -9.41 20.66
N ALA A 36 0.34 -8.87 19.61
CA ALA A 36 -0.88 -9.43 19.05
C ALA A 36 -0.60 -10.74 18.30
N LYS A 37 -1.64 -11.56 18.16
CA LYS A 37 -1.62 -12.80 17.40
C LYS A 37 -2.50 -12.63 16.15
N VAL A 38 -1.89 -12.16 15.06
CA VAL A 38 -2.52 -11.91 13.78
C VAL A 38 -1.75 -12.64 12.68
N GLN A 39 -2.46 -13.32 11.79
CA GLN A 39 -1.88 -14.09 10.67
C GLN A 39 -2.72 -13.95 9.42
N GLY A 40 -2.08 -14.05 8.24
CA GLY A 40 -2.74 -14.11 6.94
C GLY A 40 -3.00 -12.75 6.29
N ALA A 41 -2.46 -11.65 6.81
CA ALA A 41 -2.53 -10.37 6.08
C ALA A 41 -1.82 -10.47 4.71
N GLY A 42 -2.45 -9.93 3.67
CA GLY A 42 -2.05 -10.14 2.27
C GLY A 42 -2.70 -11.33 1.61
N GLU A 43 -3.32 -12.22 2.39
CA GLU A 43 -4.10 -13.35 1.89
C GLU A 43 -5.62 -13.06 1.93
N SER A 44 -6.43 -13.96 1.36
CA SER A 44 -7.89 -13.82 1.38
C SER A 44 -8.52 -14.07 2.76
N THR A 45 -7.75 -14.59 3.70
CA THR A 45 -8.23 -14.90 5.05
C THR A 45 -7.24 -14.44 6.09
N VAL A 46 -7.70 -13.60 7.03
CA VAL A 46 -6.92 -13.15 8.17
C VAL A 46 -7.51 -13.77 9.44
N VAL A 47 -6.64 -14.31 10.30
CA VAL A 47 -7.00 -14.89 11.58
C VAL A 47 -6.39 -14.04 12.70
N VAL A 48 -7.23 -13.65 13.66
CA VAL A 48 -6.83 -12.86 14.83
C VAL A 48 -7.23 -13.62 16.08
N GLU A 49 -6.27 -13.98 16.93
CA GLU A 49 -6.52 -14.48 18.28
C GLU A 49 -6.39 -13.33 19.27
N GLY A 50 -7.44 -13.05 20.00
CA GLY A 50 -7.46 -11.95 20.95
C GLY A 50 -6.47 -12.13 22.10
N VAL A 51 -5.84 -11.02 22.51
CA VAL A 51 -4.86 -11.00 23.59
C VAL A 51 -5.28 -10.05 24.70
N LYS A 52 -4.92 -10.37 25.94
CA LYS A 52 -5.25 -9.55 27.11
C LYS A 52 -4.50 -8.22 27.10
N GLN A 53 -3.27 -8.19 26.60
CA GLN A 53 -2.39 -7.03 26.66
C GLN A 53 -1.56 -6.87 25.39
N LEU A 54 -1.35 -5.62 24.99
CA LEU A 54 -0.42 -5.19 23.95
C LEU A 54 0.64 -4.28 24.59
N TYR A 55 1.84 -4.28 24.02
CA TYR A 55 2.98 -3.53 24.54
C TYR A 55 3.37 -2.43 23.54
N GLY A 56 3.94 -1.34 24.03
CA GLY A 56 4.52 -0.30 23.19
C GLY A 56 5.72 -0.84 22.39
N VAL A 57 5.88 -0.38 21.16
CA VAL A 57 6.96 -0.79 20.25
C VAL A 57 7.40 0.38 19.39
N GLU A 58 8.71 0.47 19.08
CA GLU A 58 9.20 1.31 18.00
C GLU A 58 8.96 0.60 16.66
N TYR A 59 8.37 1.32 15.73
CA TYR A 59 8.01 0.80 14.41
C TYR A 59 8.15 1.89 13.35
N ASP A 60 8.80 1.56 12.23
CA ASP A 60 8.84 2.41 11.04
C ASP A 60 7.78 1.90 10.06
N PRO A 61 6.66 2.62 9.91
CA PRO A 61 5.57 2.16 9.06
C PRO A 61 5.93 2.26 7.57
N LEU A 62 5.25 1.45 6.77
CA LEU A 62 5.32 1.51 5.32
C LEU A 62 5.02 2.94 4.85
N LYS A 63 5.82 3.45 3.92
CA LYS A 63 5.59 4.77 3.33
C LYS A 63 4.31 4.76 2.49
N ASP A 64 3.59 5.87 2.52
CA ASP A 64 2.27 6.00 1.89
C ASP A 64 2.38 5.99 0.36
N ARG A 65 1.94 4.88 -0.24
CA ARG A 65 1.91 4.72 -1.70
C ARG A 65 0.84 5.59 -2.36
N ILE A 66 -0.23 5.95 -1.64
CA ILE A 66 -1.30 6.80 -2.16
C ILE A 66 -0.81 8.25 -2.27
N GLU A 67 -0.10 8.72 -1.24
CA GLU A 67 0.56 10.03 -1.27
C GLU A 67 1.56 10.11 -2.44
N ALA A 68 2.45 9.12 -2.55
CA ALA A 68 3.41 9.06 -3.66
C ALA A 68 2.71 9.05 -5.02
N GLY A 69 1.66 8.24 -5.19
CA GLY A 69 0.85 8.18 -6.40
C GLY A 69 0.21 9.51 -6.75
N THR A 70 -0.28 10.25 -5.77
CA THR A 70 -0.87 11.58 -5.93
C THR A 70 0.13 12.58 -6.50
N PHE A 71 1.35 12.62 -5.95
CA PHE A 71 2.40 13.50 -6.46
C PHE A 71 2.90 13.09 -7.84
N LEU A 72 2.98 11.78 -8.13
CA LEU A 72 3.32 11.29 -9.48
C LEU A 72 2.28 11.73 -10.51
N ILE A 73 0.97 11.65 -10.20
CA ILE A 73 -0.11 12.12 -11.07
C ILE A 73 -0.02 13.64 -11.25
N ALA A 74 0.22 14.39 -10.18
CA ALA A 74 0.36 15.85 -10.26
C ALA A 74 1.51 16.24 -11.21
N ALA A 75 2.69 15.64 -11.06
CA ALA A 75 3.83 15.89 -11.95
C ALA A 75 3.55 15.46 -13.39
N ALA A 76 2.87 14.32 -13.58
CA ALA A 76 2.47 13.87 -14.92
C ALA A 76 1.58 14.90 -15.62
N THR A 77 0.62 15.48 -14.89
CA THR A 77 -0.36 16.44 -15.43
C THR A 77 0.23 17.82 -15.66
N CYS A 78 1.05 18.30 -14.74
CA CYS A 78 1.64 19.65 -14.83
C CYS A 78 2.87 19.71 -15.75
N GLY A 79 3.47 18.56 -16.04
CA GLY A 79 4.78 18.48 -16.67
C GLY A 79 5.92 18.70 -15.65
N GLY A 80 7.10 18.20 -15.99
CA GLY A 80 8.30 18.28 -15.14
C GLY A 80 8.81 16.91 -14.71
N GLU A 81 9.65 16.92 -13.70
CA GLU A 81 10.28 15.72 -13.14
C GLU A 81 10.04 15.63 -11.64
N ILE A 82 9.79 14.41 -11.14
CA ILE A 82 9.66 14.11 -9.71
C ILE A 82 10.38 12.82 -9.36
N GLU A 83 11.07 12.80 -8.22
CA GLU A 83 11.58 11.59 -7.57
C GLU A 83 10.81 11.34 -6.27
N THR A 84 10.26 10.13 -6.12
CA THR A 84 9.72 9.63 -4.84
C THR A 84 10.68 8.63 -4.22
N LYS A 85 10.73 8.57 -2.88
CA LYS A 85 11.59 7.63 -2.11
C LYS A 85 10.77 6.89 -1.07
N GLY A 86 11.17 5.66 -0.78
CA GLY A 86 10.53 4.83 0.24
C GLY A 86 9.28 4.10 -0.24
N VAL A 87 8.92 4.19 -1.53
CA VAL A 87 7.78 3.49 -2.11
C VAL A 87 8.26 2.52 -3.18
N PHE A 88 8.01 1.25 -2.97
CA PHE A 88 8.34 0.21 -3.92
C PHE A 88 7.38 0.23 -5.12
N SER A 89 7.92 0.09 -6.31
CA SER A 89 7.16 0.14 -7.57
C SER A 89 6.05 -0.92 -7.65
N GLU A 90 6.24 -2.06 -7.01
CA GLU A 90 5.27 -3.16 -6.95
C GLU A 90 3.97 -2.74 -6.25
N ASN A 91 4.06 -1.88 -5.24
CA ASN A 91 2.90 -1.41 -4.46
C ASN A 91 1.99 -0.45 -5.23
N ILE A 92 2.48 0.11 -6.36
CA ILE A 92 1.74 1.01 -7.25
C ILE A 92 1.90 0.65 -8.73
N ALA A 93 2.19 -0.61 -9.02
CA ALA A 93 2.50 -1.08 -10.38
C ALA A 93 1.41 -0.73 -11.40
N ALA A 94 0.13 -0.87 -11.03
CA ALA A 94 -0.99 -0.54 -11.91
C ALA A 94 -1.00 0.95 -12.29
N LEU A 95 -0.74 1.84 -11.33
CA LEU A 95 -0.64 3.28 -11.59
C LEU A 95 0.54 3.59 -12.52
N LEU A 96 1.73 3.03 -12.22
CA LEU A 96 2.92 3.26 -13.06
C LEU A 96 2.72 2.76 -14.48
N HIS A 97 2.02 1.64 -14.66
CA HIS A 97 1.67 1.14 -15.98
C HIS A 97 0.80 2.15 -16.74
N LYS A 98 -0.24 2.67 -16.12
CA LYS A 98 -1.13 3.68 -16.74
C LYS A 98 -0.43 4.99 -17.05
N LEU A 99 0.45 5.45 -16.16
CA LEU A 99 1.25 6.65 -16.42
C LEU A 99 2.21 6.47 -17.60
N ARG A 100 2.78 5.28 -17.81
CA ARG A 100 3.56 4.96 -19.01
C ARG A 100 2.70 4.97 -20.29
N GLU A 101 1.51 4.38 -20.25
CA GLU A 101 0.55 4.42 -21.36
C GLU A 101 0.16 5.86 -21.72
N ASN A 102 0.02 6.74 -20.71
CA ASN A 102 -0.25 8.18 -20.90
C ASN A 102 0.92 8.93 -21.55
N GLY A 103 2.10 8.32 -21.66
CA GLY A 103 3.27 8.91 -22.30
C GLY A 103 4.36 9.38 -21.31
N CYS A 104 4.19 9.19 -20.01
CA CYS A 104 5.22 9.52 -19.03
C CYS A 104 6.42 8.58 -19.14
N LYS A 105 7.63 9.13 -18.97
CA LYS A 105 8.85 8.34 -18.82
C LYS A 105 9.05 8.03 -17.34
N ILE A 106 9.13 6.75 -17.01
CA ILE A 106 9.25 6.30 -15.60
C ILE A 106 10.42 5.35 -15.47
N HIS A 107 11.32 5.69 -14.55
CA HIS A 107 12.43 4.86 -14.13
C HIS A 107 12.24 4.45 -12.67
N THR A 108 12.45 3.15 -12.39
CA THR A 108 12.33 2.59 -11.03
C THR A 108 13.62 1.92 -10.63
N LYS A 109 14.10 2.18 -9.41
CA LYS A 109 15.29 1.53 -8.85
C LYS A 109 15.14 1.40 -7.34
N ASN A 110 15.09 0.16 -6.84
CA ASN A 110 14.83 -0.13 -5.44
C ASN A 110 13.51 0.52 -4.98
N ASP A 111 13.58 1.37 -3.95
CA ASP A 111 12.47 2.15 -3.36
C ASP A 111 12.31 3.54 -3.96
N LYS A 112 12.91 3.80 -5.14
CA LYS A 112 12.85 5.09 -5.84
C LYS A 112 12.07 4.96 -7.13
N ILE A 113 11.24 5.96 -7.38
CA ILE A 113 10.49 6.12 -8.63
C ILE A 113 10.74 7.53 -9.15
N ILE A 114 11.28 7.62 -10.37
CA ILE A 114 11.50 8.89 -11.06
C ILE A 114 10.52 8.93 -12.23
N LEU A 115 9.73 10.00 -12.31
CA LEU A 115 8.80 10.24 -13.38
C LEU A 115 9.14 11.57 -14.06
N TRP A 116 9.15 11.56 -15.38
CA TRP A 116 9.22 12.76 -16.22
C TRP A 116 8.02 12.81 -17.17
N SER A 117 7.46 14.00 -17.35
CA SER A 117 6.35 14.29 -18.27
C SER A 117 6.54 15.65 -18.92
N ASP A 118 6.07 15.80 -20.15
CA ASP A 118 5.94 17.10 -20.83
C ASP A 118 4.57 17.77 -20.59
N GLY A 119 3.73 17.16 -19.75
CA GLY A 119 2.37 17.63 -19.45
C GLY A 119 1.35 17.32 -20.57
N ARG A 120 1.74 16.65 -21.64
CA ARG A 120 0.87 16.28 -22.77
C ARG A 120 0.46 14.82 -22.68
N LEU A 121 -0.46 14.54 -21.76
CA LEU A 121 -0.91 13.17 -21.52
C LEU A 121 -1.82 12.66 -22.64
N LYS A 122 -1.67 11.39 -23.00
CA LYS A 122 -2.60 10.67 -23.87
C LYS A 122 -3.78 10.16 -23.05
N SER A 123 -4.96 10.09 -23.67
CA SER A 123 -6.11 9.40 -23.08
C SER A 123 -5.81 7.90 -22.94
N VAL A 124 -6.19 7.32 -21.80
CA VAL A 124 -6.08 5.88 -21.54
C VAL A 124 -7.34 5.39 -20.85
N ASP A 125 -7.72 4.14 -21.11
CA ASP A 125 -8.84 3.52 -20.43
C ASP A 125 -8.42 3.06 -19.02
N LEU A 126 -9.27 3.40 -18.03
CA LEU A 126 -9.13 2.92 -16.67
C LEU A 126 -10.11 1.78 -16.44
N VAL A 127 -9.61 0.57 -16.35
CA VAL A 127 -10.39 -0.59 -15.93
C VAL A 127 -10.13 -0.83 -14.46
N ARG A 128 -11.17 -0.75 -13.64
CA ARG A 128 -11.09 -1.14 -12.23
C ARG A 128 -11.08 -2.66 -12.18
N LEU A 129 -9.94 -3.24 -11.86
CA LEU A 129 -9.85 -4.65 -11.49
C LEU A 129 -10.37 -4.76 -10.05
N CYS A 130 -11.60 -5.26 -9.89
CA CYS A 130 -12.09 -5.70 -8.60
C CYS A 130 -11.42 -7.05 -8.31
N ASN A 131 -10.50 -7.07 -7.35
CA ASN A 131 -9.96 -8.30 -6.76
C ASN A 131 -10.89 -8.80 -5.65
#